data_c8630182c131f7da6243c5037ee5c171
#
_entry.id   c8630182c131f7da6243c5037ee5c171
#
_cell.length_a   1.000
_cell.length_b   1.000
_cell.length_c   1.000
_cell.angle_alpha   90.00
_cell.angle_beta   90.00
_cell.angle_gamma   90.00
#
_symmetry.space_group_name_H-M   'P 1'
#
loop_
_entity.id
_entity.type
_entity.pdbx_description
1 polymer ?
#
loop_
_entity_poly.entity_id
_entity_poly.type
_entity_poly.pdbx_seq_one_letter_code
_entity_poly.pdbx_strand_id
1 'polypeptide(L)'
;MRVMRSEATRRISWLIAEKSFRRKFIGLLARGIGTVPVARAMDNTKPGQGTIYLPDPVNQPTLIRGVGTDFEAPGYEKEGTIALPTINGTSHNAAIAGINGPEELVIKKPFKHQDVLFQLTGRKDITDDGQFTGNVSGRDLADFKGSKFKFSPHVDQTAVYKAVFSRLNSGGCVGIFPEGGSHDRTDLLPLKGNLSMHQSQ
;
A
#
# COMPACT_ATOMS: atom_id res chain seq x y z
N MET A 1 -19.83 21.57 -11.05
CA MET A 1 -20.15 21.49 -9.62
C MET A 1 -21.43 22.25 -9.23
N ARG A 2 -21.67 23.42 -9.75
CA ARG A 2 -22.87 24.24 -9.46
C ARG A 2 -24.17 23.62 -10.01
N VAL A 3 -24.14 23.01 -11.18
CA VAL A 3 -25.31 22.44 -11.89
C VAL A 3 -25.90 21.25 -11.14
N MET A 4 -25.09 20.27 -10.74
CA MET A 4 -25.59 19.11 -9.99
C MET A 4 -26.21 19.46 -8.63
N ARG A 5 -25.79 20.57 -8.01
CA ARG A 5 -26.31 20.99 -6.72
C ARG A 5 -27.66 21.67 -6.80
N SER A 6 -27.98 22.30 -7.95
CA SER A 6 -29.25 23.00 -8.14
C SER A 6 -30.40 22.08 -8.60
N GLU A 7 -30.10 21.06 -9.40
CA GLU A 7 -31.13 20.19 -9.97
C GLU A 7 -31.50 18.99 -9.10
N ALA A 8 -30.54 18.41 -8.36
CA ALA A 8 -30.80 17.19 -7.59
C ALA A 8 -31.03 17.43 -6.08
N THR A 9 -30.88 18.65 -5.55
CA THR A 9 -30.94 18.98 -4.11
C THR A 9 -30.00 18.12 -3.22
N ARG A 10 -29.18 17.23 -3.82
CA ARG A 10 -28.30 16.31 -3.11
C ARG A 10 -26.96 16.96 -2.81
N ARG A 11 -26.48 16.80 -1.58
CA ARG A 11 -25.15 17.24 -1.18
C ARG A 11 -24.12 16.22 -1.63
N ILE A 12 -23.11 16.66 -2.37
CA ILE A 12 -21.98 15.82 -2.75
C ILE A 12 -20.93 15.90 -1.63
N SER A 13 -20.60 14.75 -1.04
CA SER A 13 -19.49 14.59 -0.08
C SER A 13 -18.29 14.04 -0.83
N TRP A 14 -17.14 14.70 -0.71
CA TRP A 14 -15.90 14.28 -1.36
C TRP A 14 -15.03 13.46 -0.41
N LEU A 15 -14.35 12.44 -0.90
CA LEU A 15 -13.31 11.76 -0.16
C LEU A 15 -12.03 12.61 -0.18
N ILE A 16 -11.42 12.81 0.98
CA ILE A 16 -10.17 13.55 1.12
C ILE A 16 -9.16 12.74 1.93
N ALA A 17 -7.88 12.78 1.58
CA ALA A 17 -6.84 12.17 2.38
C ALA A 17 -6.84 12.74 3.82
N GLU A 18 -6.81 11.88 4.83
CA GLU A 18 -6.86 12.27 6.24
C GLU A 18 -5.74 13.26 6.59
N LYS A 19 -4.55 13.08 6.04
CA LYS A 19 -3.42 14.00 6.19
C LYS A 19 -3.76 15.44 5.74
N SER A 20 -4.53 15.59 4.66
CA SER A 20 -4.99 16.89 4.18
C SER A 20 -6.12 17.44 5.03
N PHE A 21 -7.01 16.58 5.50
CA PHE A 21 -8.11 16.95 6.40
C PHE A 21 -7.62 17.48 7.76
N ARG A 22 -6.47 17.01 8.24
CA ARG A 22 -5.86 17.48 9.51
C ARG A 22 -5.15 18.83 9.39
N ARG A 23 -4.94 19.38 8.21
CA ARG A 23 -4.35 20.71 8.01
C ARG A 23 -5.36 21.80 8.42
N LYS A 24 -4.90 22.80 9.15
CA LYS A 24 -5.77 23.85 9.75
C LYS A 24 -6.75 24.48 8.75
N PHE A 25 -6.26 25.04 7.65
CA PHE A 25 -7.11 25.71 6.66
C PHE A 25 -7.91 24.72 5.78
N ILE A 26 -7.22 23.70 5.25
CA ILE A 26 -7.86 22.70 4.37
C ILE A 26 -8.90 21.90 5.15
N GLY A 27 -8.61 21.54 6.41
CA GLY A 27 -9.53 20.80 7.25
C GLY A 27 -10.77 21.59 7.61
N LEU A 28 -10.67 22.89 7.83
CA LEU A 28 -11.83 23.75 8.08
C LEU A 28 -12.75 23.83 6.87
N LEU A 29 -12.18 24.06 5.68
CA LEU A 29 -12.94 24.07 4.42
C LEU A 29 -13.55 22.70 4.12
N ALA A 30 -12.78 21.64 4.32
CA ALA A 30 -13.22 20.25 4.10
C ALA A 30 -14.43 19.89 4.99
N ARG A 31 -14.42 20.30 6.26
CA ARG A 31 -15.56 20.12 7.18
C ARG A 31 -16.79 20.90 6.71
N GLY A 32 -16.61 22.14 6.26
CA GLY A 32 -17.70 22.97 5.74
C GLY A 32 -18.39 22.39 4.50
N ILE A 33 -17.64 21.67 3.65
CA ILE A 33 -18.14 21.01 2.44
C ILE A 33 -18.73 19.61 2.76
N GLY A 34 -18.49 19.07 3.96
CA GLY A 34 -18.94 17.75 4.37
C GLY A 34 -18.14 16.61 3.74
N THR A 35 -16.82 16.76 3.61
CA THR A 35 -15.95 15.71 3.10
C THR A 35 -15.79 14.57 4.11
N VAL A 36 -15.48 13.37 3.59
CA VAL A 36 -15.17 12.18 4.38
C VAL A 36 -13.65 11.96 4.36
N PRO A 37 -12.96 12.02 5.51
CA PRO A 37 -11.53 11.74 5.56
C PRO A 37 -11.25 10.25 5.32
N VAL A 38 -10.25 9.96 4.50
CA VAL A 38 -9.78 8.60 4.18
C VAL A 38 -8.34 8.47 4.63
N ALA A 39 -8.09 7.59 5.59
CA ALA A 39 -6.74 7.20 5.96
C ALA A 39 -6.14 6.31 4.87
N ARG A 40 -4.89 6.57 4.51
CA ARG A 40 -4.14 5.77 3.53
C ARG A 40 -2.88 5.22 4.17
N ALA A 41 -2.60 3.94 3.96
CA ALA A 41 -1.39 3.30 4.46
C ALA A 41 -0.12 4.08 4.07
N MET A 42 -0.08 4.58 2.83
CA MET A 42 1.05 5.37 2.32
C MET A 42 1.33 6.66 3.10
N ASP A 43 0.32 7.27 3.73
CA ASP A 43 0.48 8.51 4.52
C ASP A 43 1.21 8.25 5.85
N ASN A 44 1.22 6.99 6.32
CA ASN A 44 1.83 6.54 7.57
C ASN A 44 3.10 5.68 7.33
N THR A 45 3.64 5.72 6.12
CA THR A 45 4.84 4.94 5.77
C THR A 45 6.06 5.49 6.51
N LYS A 46 6.79 4.59 7.17
CA LYS A 46 8.04 4.87 7.91
C LYS A 46 9.20 4.07 7.31
N PRO A 47 10.44 4.57 7.38
CA PRO A 47 11.60 3.75 7.04
C PRO A 47 11.74 2.59 8.03
N GLY A 48 12.03 1.40 7.54
CA GLY A 48 12.38 0.25 8.36
C GLY A 48 13.84 0.33 8.85
N GLN A 49 14.08 -0.23 10.02
CA GLN A 49 15.41 -0.39 10.56
C GLN A 49 16.06 -1.63 9.93
N GLY A 50 17.37 -1.58 9.66
CA GLY A 50 18.10 -2.69 9.08
C GLY A 50 17.86 -2.90 7.58
N THR A 51 17.95 -4.14 7.16
CA THR A 51 17.69 -4.59 5.76
C THR A 51 16.93 -5.90 5.78
N ILE A 52 16.29 -6.23 4.65
CA ILE A 52 15.50 -7.46 4.49
C ILE A 52 15.95 -8.24 3.26
N TYR A 53 15.77 -9.56 3.31
CA TYR A 53 16.10 -10.47 2.20
C TYR A 53 15.20 -11.71 2.19
N LEU A 54 15.20 -12.42 1.06
CA LEU A 54 14.54 -13.72 0.90
C LEU A 54 15.58 -14.83 1.09
N PRO A 55 15.54 -15.63 2.18
CA PRO A 55 16.51 -16.68 2.44
C PRO A 55 16.37 -17.85 1.47
N ASP A 56 15.16 -18.24 1.14
CA ASP A 56 14.84 -19.32 0.20
C ASP A 56 13.70 -18.88 -0.74
N PRO A 57 14.04 -18.19 -1.85
CA PRO A 57 13.04 -17.64 -2.73
C PRO A 57 12.27 -18.71 -3.54
N VAL A 58 12.76 -19.96 -3.58
CA VAL A 58 12.15 -21.05 -4.33
C VAL A 58 11.15 -21.83 -3.48
N ASN A 59 11.59 -22.29 -2.30
CA ASN A 59 10.73 -23.14 -1.46
C ASN A 59 9.90 -22.33 -0.47
N GLN A 60 10.40 -21.15 -0.06
CA GLN A 60 9.74 -20.26 0.90
C GLN A 60 9.65 -18.82 0.36
N PRO A 61 8.99 -18.58 -0.77
CA PRO A 61 8.99 -17.29 -1.46
C PRO A 61 8.28 -16.16 -0.69
N THR A 62 7.60 -16.49 0.39
CA THR A 62 6.89 -15.53 1.25
C THR A 62 7.61 -15.26 2.57
N LEU A 63 8.66 -16.00 2.90
CA LEU A 63 9.43 -15.82 4.12
C LEU A 63 10.46 -14.71 3.91
N ILE A 64 10.40 -13.67 4.73
CA ILE A 64 11.35 -12.56 4.72
C ILE A 64 12.15 -12.60 6.01
N ARG A 65 13.46 -12.51 5.89
CA ARG A 65 14.35 -12.32 7.02
C ARG A 65 14.97 -10.92 7.02
N GLY A 66 15.17 -10.43 8.22
CA GLY A 66 15.81 -9.16 8.49
C GLY A 66 17.24 -9.32 8.98
N VAL A 67 18.03 -8.26 8.82
CA VAL A 67 19.35 -8.09 9.43
C VAL A 67 19.34 -6.76 10.16
N GLY A 68 19.47 -6.81 11.50
CA GLY A 68 19.36 -5.62 12.34
C GLY A 68 17.96 -4.98 12.31
N THR A 69 16.93 -5.80 12.10
CA THR A 69 15.52 -5.41 12.16
C THR A 69 14.95 -5.75 13.53
N ASP A 70 13.79 -5.17 13.82
CA ASP A 70 12.94 -5.59 14.93
C ASP A 70 11.48 -5.50 14.44
N PHE A 71 10.96 -6.61 13.92
CA PHE A 71 9.59 -6.68 13.43
C PHE A 71 8.54 -6.80 14.55
N GLU A 72 8.96 -6.98 15.80
CA GLU A 72 8.08 -6.93 16.97
C GLU A 72 7.89 -5.51 17.49
N ALA A 73 8.67 -4.55 16.98
CA ALA A 73 8.55 -3.16 17.36
C ALA A 73 7.19 -2.56 16.93
N PRO A 74 6.68 -1.54 17.64
CA PRO A 74 5.41 -0.90 17.33
C PRO A 74 5.31 -0.38 15.90
N GLY A 75 4.26 -0.76 15.19
CA GLY A 75 3.97 -0.36 13.81
C GLY A 75 4.17 -1.47 12.80
N TYR A 76 4.85 -2.55 13.16
CA TYR A 76 4.78 -3.80 12.40
C TYR A 76 3.60 -4.62 12.91
N GLU A 77 2.69 -4.98 12.04
CA GLU A 77 1.50 -5.74 12.40
C GLU A 77 0.98 -6.54 11.19
N LYS A 78 0.20 -7.56 11.49
CA LYS A 78 -0.54 -8.31 10.47
C LYS A 78 -1.41 -7.35 9.66
N GLU A 79 -1.49 -7.55 8.36
CA GLU A 79 -2.15 -6.68 7.38
C GLU A 79 -1.41 -5.35 7.11
N GLY A 80 -0.37 -5.03 7.88
CA GLY A 80 0.55 -3.95 7.54
C GLY A 80 1.25 -4.22 6.21
N THR A 81 1.96 -3.25 5.69
CA THR A 81 2.60 -3.35 4.36
C THR A 81 4.10 -3.10 4.46
N ILE A 82 4.88 -3.98 3.84
CA ILE A 82 6.31 -3.76 3.54
C ILE A 82 6.40 -3.18 2.13
N ALA A 83 7.16 -2.11 1.98
CA ALA A 83 7.44 -1.44 0.71
C ALA A 83 8.94 -1.43 0.44
N LEU A 84 9.32 -1.88 -0.74
CA LEU A 84 10.71 -1.85 -1.21
C LEU A 84 11.04 -0.51 -1.88
N PRO A 85 12.31 -0.17 -2.01
CA PRO A 85 12.74 0.97 -2.80
C PRO A 85 12.19 0.91 -4.21
N THR A 86 11.80 2.06 -4.72
CA THR A 86 11.25 2.20 -6.07
C THR A 86 12.29 1.86 -7.12
N ILE A 87 11.94 1.02 -8.08
CA ILE A 87 12.76 0.66 -9.24
C ILE A 87 12.03 1.15 -10.49
N ASN A 88 12.73 1.87 -11.36
CA ASN A 88 12.17 2.38 -12.62
C ASN A 88 10.82 3.11 -12.44
N GLY A 89 10.65 3.84 -11.32
CA GLY A 89 9.42 4.55 -11.01
C GLY A 89 8.30 3.67 -10.43
N THR A 90 8.50 2.34 -10.31
CA THR A 90 7.51 1.41 -9.77
C THR A 90 7.81 1.07 -8.31
N SER A 91 6.81 1.17 -7.46
CA SER A 91 6.87 0.77 -6.05
C SER A 91 6.30 -0.63 -5.89
N HIS A 92 7.04 -1.49 -5.22
CA HIS A 92 6.63 -2.87 -4.95
C HIS A 92 6.34 -3.06 -3.47
N ASN A 93 5.11 -3.49 -3.17
CA ASN A 93 4.60 -3.60 -1.82
C ASN A 93 4.06 -5.01 -1.58
N ALA A 94 4.20 -5.49 -0.35
CA ALA A 94 3.60 -6.75 0.09
C ALA A 94 2.94 -6.60 1.46
N ALA A 95 1.75 -7.17 1.61
CA ALA A 95 1.07 -7.20 2.89
C ALA A 95 1.69 -8.27 3.80
N ILE A 96 1.84 -7.96 5.08
CA ILE A 96 2.33 -8.86 6.11
C ILE A 96 1.23 -9.86 6.45
N ALA A 97 1.54 -11.15 6.34
CA ALA A 97 0.65 -12.23 6.78
C ALA A 97 0.84 -12.56 8.26
N GLY A 98 2.06 -12.49 8.75
CA GLY A 98 2.41 -12.75 10.14
C GLY A 98 3.84 -12.33 10.46
N ILE A 99 4.13 -12.22 11.74
CA ILE A 99 5.45 -11.92 12.29
C ILE A 99 5.81 -13.11 13.17
N ASN A 100 6.96 -13.73 12.89
CA ASN A 100 7.43 -14.93 13.59
C ASN A 100 8.52 -14.60 14.63
N GLY A 101 8.99 -13.37 14.65
CA GLY A 101 10.03 -12.90 15.55
C GLY A 101 10.64 -11.57 15.10
N PRO A 102 11.65 -11.05 15.83
CA PRO A 102 12.22 -9.72 15.55
C PRO A 102 12.88 -9.64 14.17
N GLU A 103 13.39 -10.75 13.64
CA GLU A 103 14.10 -10.80 12.36
C GLU A 103 13.38 -11.67 11.31
N GLU A 104 12.14 -12.10 11.57
CA GLU A 104 11.41 -12.96 10.64
C GLU A 104 9.95 -12.57 10.50
N LEU A 105 9.49 -12.38 9.26
CA LEU A 105 8.08 -12.17 8.93
C LEU A 105 7.68 -12.91 7.67
N VAL A 106 6.38 -13.11 7.50
CA VAL A 106 5.78 -13.74 6.32
C VAL A 106 4.89 -12.74 5.62
N ILE A 107 5.01 -12.66 4.29
CA ILE A 107 4.16 -11.84 3.44
C ILE A 107 3.03 -12.68 2.83
N LYS A 108 1.89 -12.06 2.53
CA LYS A 108 0.71 -12.76 1.99
C LYS A 108 0.90 -13.32 0.58
N LYS A 109 1.66 -12.61 -0.26
CA LYS A 109 1.91 -12.99 -1.65
C LYS A 109 3.39 -12.80 -1.96
N PRO A 110 4.02 -13.75 -2.68
CA PRO A 110 5.41 -13.62 -3.07
C PRO A 110 5.61 -12.47 -4.05
N PHE A 111 6.78 -11.88 -4.02
CA PHE A 111 7.22 -10.99 -5.08
C PHE A 111 7.53 -11.80 -6.34
N LYS A 112 7.14 -11.29 -7.51
CA LYS A 112 7.33 -11.95 -8.79
C LYS A 112 8.20 -11.15 -9.76
N HIS A 113 8.38 -9.87 -9.52
CA HIS A 113 9.12 -9.00 -10.43
C HIS A 113 10.63 -9.25 -10.30
N GLN A 114 11.31 -9.44 -11.42
CA GLN A 114 12.74 -9.76 -11.51
C GLN A 114 13.61 -8.79 -10.68
N ASP A 115 13.42 -7.49 -10.86
CA ASP A 115 14.20 -6.46 -10.16
C ASP A 115 14.01 -6.53 -8.64
N VAL A 116 12.80 -6.85 -8.18
CA VAL A 116 12.50 -7.00 -6.75
C VAL A 116 13.18 -8.21 -6.16
N LEU A 117 13.10 -9.34 -6.87
CA LEU A 117 13.78 -10.57 -6.47
C LEU A 117 15.29 -10.37 -6.47
N PHE A 118 15.84 -9.62 -7.44
CA PHE A 118 17.24 -9.23 -7.43
C PHE A 118 17.59 -8.39 -6.18
N GLN A 119 16.75 -7.40 -5.81
CA GLN A 119 16.96 -6.60 -4.59
C GLN A 119 16.94 -7.44 -3.31
N LEU A 120 16.11 -8.48 -3.26
CA LEU A 120 15.91 -9.29 -2.06
C LEU A 120 16.83 -10.52 -1.99
N THR A 121 17.48 -10.89 -3.09
CA THR A 121 18.34 -12.08 -3.15
C THR A 121 19.75 -11.78 -3.65
N GLY A 122 19.95 -10.63 -4.33
CA GLY A 122 21.17 -10.29 -5.05
C GLY A 122 21.49 -11.23 -6.21
N ARG A 123 20.55 -12.08 -6.63
CA ARG A 123 20.73 -13.07 -7.69
C ARG A 123 20.37 -12.47 -9.05
N LYS A 124 21.16 -12.82 -10.08
CA LYS A 124 20.96 -12.38 -11.47
C LYS A 124 20.30 -13.44 -12.35
N ASP A 125 20.23 -14.68 -11.89
CA ASP A 125 19.67 -15.83 -12.61
C ASP A 125 18.14 -15.90 -12.44
N ILE A 126 17.46 -14.80 -12.68
CA ILE A 126 16.02 -14.65 -12.54
C ILE A 126 15.45 -14.31 -13.92
N THR A 127 14.43 -15.04 -14.35
CA THR A 127 13.68 -14.74 -15.58
C THR A 127 12.75 -13.56 -15.39
N ASP A 128 12.24 -12.98 -16.48
CA ASP A 128 11.26 -11.88 -16.43
C ASP A 128 9.97 -12.26 -15.70
N ASP A 129 9.62 -13.56 -15.70
CA ASP A 129 8.47 -14.12 -14.98
C ASP A 129 8.77 -14.38 -13.48
N GLY A 130 9.98 -14.02 -13.00
CA GLY A 130 10.39 -14.18 -11.61
C GLY A 130 10.75 -15.61 -11.21
N GLN A 131 11.11 -16.47 -12.16
CA GLN A 131 11.60 -17.83 -11.92
C GLN A 131 13.12 -17.84 -11.80
N PHE A 132 13.64 -18.70 -10.92
CA PHE A 132 15.08 -18.88 -10.76
C PHE A 132 15.56 -20.02 -11.68
N THR A 133 16.57 -19.74 -12.50
CA THR A 133 17.10 -20.72 -13.49
C THR A 133 18.25 -21.53 -12.95
N GLY A 134 18.87 -21.13 -11.84
CA GLY A 134 20.00 -21.82 -11.21
C GLY A 134 19.59 -22.69 -10.03
N ASN A 135 20.36 -23.74 -9.77
CA ASN A 135 20.23 -24.58 -8.56
C ASN A 135 20.58 -23.78 -7.31
N VAL A 136 19.64 -23.68 -6.37
CA VAL A 136 19.70 -22.79 -5.19
C VAL A 136 19.99 -23.56 -3.92
N SER A 137 20.82 -24.56 -3.94
CA SER A 137 21.27 -25.12 -2.66
C SER A 137 22.42 -24.27 -2.12
N GLY A 138 22.15 -23.61 -1.00
CA GLY A 138 23.18 -23.04 -0.15
C GLY A 138 23.89 -21.83 -0.75
N ARG A 139 23.17 -20.72 -0.94
CA ARG A 139 23.87 -19.50 -1.24
C ARG A 139 24.56 -18.96 0.00
N ASP A 140 25.83 -18.68 -0.15
CA ASP A 140 26.56 -17.84 0.78
C ASP A 140 26.04 -16.39 0.69
N LEU A 141 25.26 -15.98 1.69
CA LEU A 141 24.71 -14.63 1.81
C LEU A 141 25.73 -13.65 2.42
N ALA A 142 26.97 -14.06 2.64
CA ALA A 142 27.98 -13.29 3.36
C ALA A 142 28.20 -11.88 2.77
N ASP A 143 28.09 -11.73 1.46
CA ASP A 143 28.25 -10.45 0.76
C ASP A 143 26.95 -9.71 0.47
N PHE A 144 25.79 -10.34 0.65
CA PHE A 144 24.52 -9.73 0.35
C PHE A 144 23.90 -9.06 1.58
N LYS A 145 23.94 -7.75 1.61
CA LYS A 145 23.46 -6.93 2.74
C LYS A 145 21.94 -6.79 2.83
N GLY A 146 21.19 -7.41 1.94
CA GLY A 146 19.74 -7.23 1.85
C GLY A 146 19.34 -5.87 1.27
N SER A 147 18.03 -5.65 1.16
CA SER A 147 17.44 -4.41 0.67
C SER A 147 16.94 -3.54 1.82
N LYS A 148 17.07 -2.23 1.69
CA LYS A 148 16.35 -1.28 2.54
C LYS A 148 14.86 -1.42 2.27
N PHE A 149 14.03 -1.05 3.25
CA PHE A 149 12.59 -1.12 3.12
C PHE A 149 11.91 -0.01 3.90
N LYS A 150 10.63 0.16 3.63
CA LYS A 150 9.71 0.98 4.41
C LYS A 150 8.57 0.09 4.87
N PHE A 151 7.89 0.49 5.92
CA PHE A 151 6.69 -0.18 6.38
C PHE A 151 5.58 0.82 6.67
N SER A 152 4.35 0.37 6.58
CA SER A 152 3.19 1.12 7.02
C SER A 152 2.26 0.21 7.81
N PRO A 153 1.66 0.72 8.89
CA PRO A 153 0.70 -0.04 9.68
C PRO A 153 -0.54 -0.34 8.85
N HIS A 154 -1.32 -1.31 9.29
CA HIS A 154 -2.65 -1.56 8.74
C HIS A 154 -3.55 -0.36 8.97
N VAL A 155 -4.34 -0.01 7.96
CA VAL A 155 -5.34 1.05 8.06
C VAL A 155 -6.72 0.41 7.98
N ASP A 156 -7.41 0.37 9.11
CA ASP A 156 -8.81 -0.04 9.14
C ASP A 156 -9.68 1.02 8.47
N GLN A 157 -10.28 0.65 7.35
CA GLN A 157 -11.18 1.51 6.59
C GLN A 157 -12.66 1.35 6.98
N THR A 158 -12.97 0.54 7.99
CA THR A 158 -14.35 0.28 8.43
C THR A 158 -15.09 1.57 8.77
N ALA A 159 -14.43 2.50 9.46
CA ALA A 159 -15.02 3.80 9.79
C ALA A 159 -15.32 4.65 8.55
N VAL A 160 -14.45 4.58 7.54
CA VAL A 160 -14.64 5.27 6.25
C VAL A 160 -15.84 4.71 5.52
N TYR A 161 -15.93 3.37 5.40
CA TYR A 161 -17.08 2.72 4.77
C TYR A 161 -18.39 3.03 5.49
N LYS A 162 -18.42 2.97 6.82
CA LYS A 162 -19.60 3.37 7.60
C LYS A 162 -20.01 4.81 7.33
N ALA A 163 -19.09 5.75 7.26
CA ALA A 163 -19.38 7.15 6.96
C ALA A 163 -19.90 7.34 5.53
N VAL A 164 -19.32 6.63 4.55
CA VAL A 164 -19.77 6.65 3.15
C VAL A 164 -21.18 6.08 3.03
N PHE A 165 -21.45 4.89 3.59
CA PHE A 165 -22.78 4.27 3.57
C PHE A 165 -23.83 5.13 4.28
N SER A 166 -23.50 5.73 5.42
CA SER A 166 -24.42 6.66 6.11
C SER A 166 -24.80 7.84 5.21
N ARG A 167 -23.85 8.40 4.47
CA ARG A 167 -24.10 9.50 3.53
C ARG A 167 -25.00 9.07 2.35
N LEU A 168 -24.75 7.90 1.79
CA LEU A 168 -25.55 7.34 0.71
C LEU A 168 -26.98 7.03 1.19
N ASN A 169 -27.12 6.39 2.33
CA ASN A 169 -28.43 6.06 2.92
C ASN A 169 -29.26 7.29 3.29
N SER A 170 -28.61 8.41 3.61
CA SER A 170 -29.30 9.69 3.84
C SER A 170 -29.66 10.45 2.56
N GLY A 171 -29.55 9.81 1.38
CA GLY A 171 -29.87 10.40 0.08
C GLY A 171 -28.79 11.34 -0.47
N GLY A 172 -27.61 11.39 0.16
CA GLY A 172 -26.46 12.13 -0.33
C GLY A 172 -25.75 11.44 -1.50
N CYS A 173 -24.76 12.13 -2.08
CA CYS A 173 -23.87 11.57 -3.10
C CYS A 173 -22.43 11.61 -2.56
N VAL A 174 -21.61 10.62 -2.97
CA VAL A 174 -20.17 10.59 -2.65
C VAL A 174 -19.39 10.71 -3.94
N GLY A 175 -18.51 11.73 -3.99
CA GLY A 175 -17.58 11.96 -5.09
C GLY A 175 -16.22 11.35 -4.78
N ILE A 176 -15.68 10.60 -5.73
CA ILE A 176 -14.34 10.00 -5.67
C ILE A 176 -13.56 10.34 -6.93
N PHE A 177 -12.24 10.48 -6.77
CA PHE A 177 -11.33 10.59 -7.89
C PHE A 177 -10.76 9.21 -8.21
N PRO A 178 -11.16 8.57 -9.32
CA PRO A 178 -10.83 7.17 -9.61
C PRO A 178 -9.33 6.94 -9.84
N GLU A 179 -8.58 7.97 -10.16
CA GLU A 179 -7.13 7.93 -10.33
C GLU A 179 -6.37 7.80 -8.99
N GLY A 180 -7.02 8.11 -7.87
CA GLY A 180 -6.49 7.95 -6.53
C GLY A 180 -5.41 8.95 -6.11
N GLY A 181 -5.14 9.99 -6.90
CA GLY A 181 -4.19 11.06 -6.58
C GLY A 181 -4.22 12.19 -7.57
N SER A 182 -3.66 13.34 -7.19
CA SER A 182 -3.44 14.47 -8.09
C SER A 182 -2.09 14.31 -8.80
N HIS A 183 -2.02 14.64 -10.08
CA HIS A 183 -0.82 14.63 -10.89
C HIS A 183 -0.87 15.76 -11.94
N ASP A 184 0.29 16.15 -12.45
CA ASP A 184 0.44 17.22 -13.44
C ASP A 184 0.52 16.70 -14.89
N ARG A 185 0.03 15.46 -15.13
CA ARG A 185 -0.01 14.86 -16.47
C ARG A 185 -1.23 15.35 -17.24
N THR A 186 -1.07 15.51 -18.56
CA THR A 186 -2.16 15.87 -19.47
C THR A 186 -3.11 14.71 -19.74
N ASP A 187 -2.63 13.46 -19.58
CA ASP A 187 -3.40 12.25 -19.84
C ASP A 187 -3.96 11.66 -18.53
N LEU A 188 -5.12 11.01 -18.61
CA LEU A 188 -5.70 10.29 -17.50
C LEU A 188 -4.83 9.10 -17.09
N LEU A 189 -4.64 8.92 -15.79
CA LEU A 189 -4.01 7.71 -15.28
C LEU A 189 -4.96 6.52 -15.39
N PRO A 190 -4.44 5.29 -15.49
CA PRO A 190 -5.26 4.09 -15.43
C PRO A 190 -6.14 4.10 -14.17
N LEU A 191 -7.44 3.89 -14.36
CA LEU A 191 -8.39 3.84 -13.26
C LEU A 191 -8.07 2.63 -12.37
N LYS A 192 -8.07 2.84 -11.05
CA LYS A 192 -7.89 1.73 -10.11
C LYS A 192 -9.13 0.86 -10.11
N GLY A 193 -8.99 -0.40 -10.57
CA GLY A 193 -10.09 -1.34 -10.80
C GLY A 193 -10.94 -1.74 -9.60
N ASN A 194 -10.58 -1.29 -8.38
CA ASN A 194 -11.35 -1.58 -7.16
C ASN A 194 -12.69 -0.83 -7.06
N LEU A 195 -12.99 0.04 -8.02
CA LEU A 195 -14.24 0.81 -8.04
C LEU A 195 -15.41 0.06 -8.70
N SER A 196 -15.15 -1.02 -9.44
CA SER A 196 -16.17 -1.73 -10.21
C SER A 196 -16.86 -2.89 -9.49
N MET A 197 -16.47 -3.24 -8.26
CA MET A 197 -16.93 -4.46 -7.59
C MET A 197 -18.16 -4.32 -6.68
N HIS A 198 -18.86 -3.19 -6.67
CA HIS A 198 -20.03 -2.98 -5.79
C HIS A 198 -21.35 -2.72 -6.50
N GLN A 199 -21.55 -3.24 -7.72
CA GLN A 199 -22.86 -3.13 -8.41
C GLN A 199 -23.59 -4.46 -8.59
N SER A 200 -23.33 -5.47 -7.77
CA SER A 200 -24.12 -6.70 -7.82
C SER A 200 -24.32 -7.27 -6.41
N GLN A 201 -25.30 -6.74 -5.68
CA GLN A 201 -26.26 -7.50 -4.83
C GLN A 201 -27.36 -6.56 -4.37
#